data_7d92abe3350fbdd704b6c2b66e57dabe
#
_entry.id   7d92abe3350fbdd704b6c2b66e57dabe
#
_cell.length_a   1.000
_cell.length_b   1.000
_cell.length_c   1.000
_cell.angle_alpha   90.00
_cell.angle_beta   90.00
_cell.angle_gamma   90.00
#
_symmetry.space_group_name_H-M   'P 1'
#
loop_
_entity.id
_entity.type
_entity.pdbx_description
1 polymer ?
#
loop_
_entity_poly.entity_id
_entity_poly.type
_entity_poly.pdbx_seq_one_letter_code
_entity_poly.pdbx_strand_id
1 'polypeptide(L)'
;MSTRTSTQRPVNPESLRIRRACPADHAVILALVQELELAYPAMDLSCFWVAEWDGTLVAAAELKDLGSCSLLSCVGVREELQGRGIGQALVDRISKEARSPVYLYTLVPGFFRKAGFSDARSLPPGLPPRAIYGCKDCDPSLCLCLVRTHHGS
;
A
#
# COMPACT_ATOMS: atom_id res chain seq x y z
N MET A 1 -13.74 -16.03 -26.47
CA MET A 1 -13.07 -15.83 -26.37
C MET A 1 -12.27 -15.96 -25.53
N SER A 2 -11.63 -16.33 -25.28
CA SER A 2 -10.96 -16.57 -24.42
C SER A 2 -9.88 -15.96 -24.27
N THR A 3 -9.56 -15.27 -23.86
CA THR A 3 -8.53 -14.47 -23.71
C THR A 3 -7.80 -14.73 -22.53
N ARG A 4 -7.90 -15.87 -21.98
CA ARG A 4 -7.28 -16.11 -20.84
C ARG A 4 -5.90 -16.06 -20.88
N THR A 5 -5.20 -16.37 -21.85
CA THR A 5 -3.75 -16.37 -21.83
C THR A 5 -3.23 -15.00 -21.64
N SER A 6 -3.95 -13.98 -21.99
CA SER A 6 -3.42 -12.64 -21.80
C SER A 6 -3.32 -12.29 -20.34
N THR A 7 -4.02 -13.00 -19.48
CA THR A 7 -3.93 -12.67 -18.07
C THR A 7 -2.63 -13.15 -17.46
N GLN A 8 -1.85 -13.94 -18.17
CA GLN A 8 -0.59 -14.39 -17.66
C GLN A 8 0.53 -13.40 -17.85
N ARG A 9 0.32 -12.39 -18.66
CA ARG A 9 1.37 -11.43 -18.93
C ARG A 9 1.50 -10.43 -17.78
N PRO A 10 2.72 -9.98 -17.47
CA PRO A 10 2.89 -8.94 -16.47
C PRO A 10 2.23 -7.64 -16.94
N VAL A 11 1.76 -6.86 -16.02
CA VAL A 11 1.22 -5.55 -16.33
C VAL A 11 2.39 -4.63 -16.60
N ASN A 12 2.37 -3.96 -17.74
CA ASN A 12 3.41 -2.99 -18.07
C ASN A 12 3.26 -1.78 -17.16
N PRO A 13 4.26 -1.43 -16.37
CA PRO A 13 4.16 -0.27 -15.48
C PRO A 13 3.79 1.02 -16.20
N GLU A 14 4.16 1.14 -17.47
CA GLU A 14 3.82 2.33 -18.22
C GLU A 14 2.34 2.41 -18.55
N SER A 15 1.62 1.31 -18.42
CA SER A 15 0.19 1.30 -18.65
C SER A 15 -0.59 1.59 -17.38
N LEU A 16 0.08 1.67 -16.24
CA LEU A 16 -0.58 1.98 -15.00
C LEU A 16 -0.65 3.48 -14.81
N ARG A 17 -1.79 3.95 -14.35
CA ARG A 17 -1.92 5.34 -13.97
C ARG A 17 -2.05 5.38 -12.47
N ILE A 18 -1.05 5.91 -11.79
CA ILE A 18 -1.03 6.00 -10.33
C ILE A 18 -1.31 7.44 -9.94
N ARG A 19 -2.27 7.65 -9.07
CA ARG A 19 -2.70 8.99 -8.67
C ARG A 19 -3.32 8.95 -7.29
N ARG A 20 -3.55 10.13 -6.72
CA ARG A 20 -4.29 10.22 -5.50
C ARG A 20 -5.74 9.91 -5.77
N ALA A 21 -6.43 9.32 -4.81
CA ALA A 21 -7.84 9.03 -4.93
C ALA A 21 -8.66 10.31 -4.85
N CYS A 22 -9.77 10.32 -5.53
CA CYS A 22 -10.73 11.40 -5.41
C CYS A 22 -12.03 10.82 -4.83
N PRO A 23 -12.99 11.67 -4.40
CA PRO A 23 -14.21 11.13 -3.77
C PRO A 23 -14.96 10.11 -4.63
N ALA A 24 -14.87 10.22 -5.95
CA ALA A 24 -15.54 9.26 -6.83
C ALA A 24 -14.95 7.85 -6.71
N ASP A 25 -13.74 7.72 -6.20
CA ASP A 25 -13.09 6.43 -6.05
C ASP A 25 -13.45 5.73 -4.75
N HIS A 26 -14.02 6.45 -3.79
CA HIS A 26 -14.15 5.94 -2.42
C HIS A 26 -14.95 4.64 -2.32
N ALA A 27 -16.02 4.51 -3.05
CA ALA A 27 -16.82 3.29 -3.00
C ALA A 27 -16.05 2.08 -3.51
N VAL A 28 -15.27 2.26 -4.58
CA VAL A 28 -14.48 1.17 -5.16
C VAL A 28 -13.33 0.81 -4.22
N ILE A 29 -12.67 1.82 -3.64
CA ILE A 29 -11.60 1.57 -2.68
C ILE A 29 -12.12 0.78 -1.48
N LEU A 30 -13.26 1.21 -0.93
CA LEU A 30 -13.82 0.54 0.23
C LEU A 30 -14.16 -0.90 -0.08
N ALA A 31 -14.75 -1.17 -1.23
CA ALA A 31 -15.06 -2.54 -1.63
C ALA A 31 -13.79 -3.38 -1.75
N LEU A 32 -12.74 -2.81 -2.32
CA LEU A 32 -11.48 -3.54 -2.50
C LEU A 32 -10.83 -3.87 -1.15
N VAL A 33 -10.73 -2.88 -0.25
CA VAL A 33 -10.08 -3.14 1.04
C VAL A 33 -10.89 -4.09 1.91
N GLN A 34 -12.22 -4.08 1.77
CA GLN A 34 -13.05 -5.01 2.50
C GLN A 34 -12.90 -6.42 1.95
N GLU A 35 -12.87 -6.56 0.64
CA GLU A 35 -12.69 -7.85 0.01
C GLU A 35 -11.35 -8.48 0.39
N LEU A 36 -10.31 -7.68 0.48
CA LEU A 36 -8.97 -8.15 0.81
C LEU A 36 -8.72 -8.16 2.32
N GLU A 37 -9.72 -7.81 3.11
CA GLU A 37 -9.64 -7.81 4.57
C GLU A 37 -8.54 -6.88 5.10
N LEU A 38 -8.42 -5.72 4.47
CA LEU A 38 -7.42 -4.73 4.87
C LEU A 38 -8.01 -3.55 5.63
N ALA A 39 -9.33 -3.42 5.63
CA ALA A 39 -9.97 -2.27 6.29
C ALA A 39 -9.73 -2.29 7.80
N TYR A 40 -9.53 -1.14 8.39
CA TYR A 40 -9.34 -1.02 9.83
C TYR A 40 -10.03 0.25 10.32
N PRO A 41 -10.30 0.37 11.63
CA PRO A 41 -11.17 1.44 12.13
C PRO A 41 -10.71 2.87 11.82
N ALA A 42 -9.40 3.11 11.84
CA ALA A 42 -8.88 4.46 11.62
C ALA A 42 -8.57 4.76 10.16
N MET A 43 -9.00 3.90 9.23
CA MET A 43 -8.75 4.09 7.83
C MET A 43 -9.40 5.37 7.32
N ASP A 44 -8.70 6.12 6.49
CA ASP A 44 -9.17 7.39 5.97
C ASP A 44 -9.12 7.35 4.44
N LEU A 45 -10.29 7.30 3.82
CA LEU A 45 -10.36 7.19 2.36
C LEU A 45 -9.74 8.40 1.65
N SER A 46 -9.70 9.56 2.29
CA SER A 46 -9.10 10.73 1.68
C SER A 46 -7.57 10.64 1.61
N CYS A 47 -6.97 9.68 2.27
CA CYS A 47 -5.53 9.49 2.26
C CYS A 47 -5.08 8.39 1.29
N PHE A 48 -5.96 7.92 0.43
CA PHE A 48 -5.63 6.82 -0.47
C PHE A 48 -5.01 7.28 -1.78
N TRP A 49 -4.19 6.42 -2.31
CA TRP A 49 -3.68 6.47 -3.68
C TRP A 49 -4.25 5.27 -4.41
N VAL A 50 -4.42 5.37 -5.70
CA VAL A 50 -4.95 4.29 -6.51
C VAL A 50 -4.11 4.06 -7.76
N ALA A 51 -4.16 2.85 -8.27
CA ALA A 51 -3.59 2.52 -9.56
C ALA A 51 -4.72 2.09 -10.49
N GLU A 52 -4.76 2.68 -11.66
CA GLU A 52 -5.69 2.31 -12.70
C GLU A 52 -4.94 1.62 -13.82
N TRP A 53 -5.55 0.61 -14.38
CA TRP A 53 -5.02 -0.07 -15.54
C TRP A 53 -6.17 -0.21 -16.52
N ASP A 54 -6.00 0.38 -17.69
CA ASP A 54 -7.01 0.32 -18.72
C ASP A 54 -8.35 0.88 -18.21
N GLY A 55 -8.28 1.97 -17.47
CA GLY A 55 -9.49 2.64 -16.97
C GLY A 55 -10.14 2.02 -15.77
N THR A 56 -9.59 0.91 -15.26
CA THR A 56 -10.17 0.22 -14.12
C THR A 56 -9.25 0.35 -12.92
N LEU A 57 -9.81 0.64 -11.75
CA LEU A 57 -9.04 0.73 -10.52
C LEU A 57 -8.64 -0.68 -10.11
N VAL A 58 -7.34 -0.95 -10.03
CA VAL A 58 -6.83 -2.29 -9.77
C VAL A 58 -6.06 -2.40 -8.45
N ALA A 59 -5.67 -1.30 -7.85
CA ALA A 59 -4.94 -1.34 -6.59
C ALA A 59 -5.14 -0.06 -5.83
N ALA A 60 -4.91 -0.12 -4.53
CA ALA A 60 -5.04 1.05 -3.66
C ALA A 60 -4.09 0.92 -2.49
N ALA A 61 -3.75 2.04 -1.88
CA ALA A 61 -2.95 2.08 -0.67
C ALA A 61 -3.20 3.40 0.05
N GLU A 62 -3.14 3.37 1.37
CA GLU A 62 -3.35 4.56 2.17
C GLU A 62 -2.03 5.10 2.66
N LEU A 63 -1.79 6.39 2.52
CA LEU A 63 -0.62 7.05 3.08
C LEU A 63 -1.07 8.19 3.97
N LYS A 64 -0.86 8.07 5.26
CA LYS A 64 -1.17 9.13 6.20
C LYS A 64 0.09 9.92 6.48
N ASP A 65 0.02 11.22 6.24
CA ASP A 65 1.14 12.12 6.54
C ASP A 65 0.97 12.56 8.00
N LEU A 66 1.89 12.14 8.84
CA LEU A 66 1.83 12.44 10.26
C LEU A 66 2.81 13.55 10.66
N GLY A 67 3.32 14.26 9.68
CA GLY A 67 4.26 15.35 9.93
C GLY A 67 5.71 14.88 9.81
N SER A 68 6.26 14.35 10.89
CA SER A 68 7.64 13.88 10.89
C SER A 68 7.81 12.51 10.25
N CYS A 69 6.73 11.79 10.04
CA CYS A 69 6.77 10.49 9.36
C CYS A 69 5.44 10.27 8.64
N SER A 70 5.39 9.24 7.82
CA SER A 70 4.15 8.84 7.14
C SER A 70 3.89 7.37 7.43
N LEU A 71 2.63 6.98 7.42
CA LEU A 71 2.24 5.59 7.67
C LEU A 71 1.53 5.04 6.44
N LEU A 72 2.09 4.00 5.86
CA LEU A 72 1.52 3.32 4.71
C LEU A 72 0.70 2.13 5.19
N SER A 73 -0.53 2.05 4.75
CA SER A 73 -1.46 0.99 5.18
C SER A 73 -2.32 0.53 4.02
N CYS A 74 -3.00 -0.57 4.19
CA CYS A 74 -4.02 -1.05 3.25
C CYS A 74 -3.52 -1.18 1.82
N VAL A 75 -2.29 -1.67 1.65
CA VAL A 75 -1.75 -1.88 0.31
C VAL A 75 -2.42 -3.12 -0.27
N GLY A 76 -3.25 -2.94 -1.27
CA GLY A 76 -4.00 -4.05 -1.85
C GLY A 76 -4.06 -3.99 -3.36
N VAL A 77 -3.96 -5.15 -3.99
CA VAL A 77 -4.10 -5.31 -5.44
C VAL A 77 -5.20 -6.34 -5.66
N ARG A 78 -6.05 -6.11 -6.66
CA ARG A 78 -7.10 -7.08 -6.98
C ARG A 78 -6.48 -8.47 -7.10
N GLU A 79 -7.16 -9.44 -6.52
CA GLU A 79 -6.61 -10.77 -6.38
C GLU A 79 -6.13 -11.36 -7.70
N GLU A 80 -6.92 -11.20 -8.75
CA GLU A 80 -6.59 -11.76 -10.05
C GLU A 80 -5.40 -11.08 -10.72
N LEU A 81 -4.95 -9.94 -10.19
CA LEU A 81 -3.84 -9.20 -10.77
C LEU A 81 -2.59 -9.19 -9.87
N GLN A 82 -2.61 -9.91 -8.77
CA GLN A 82 -1.46 -9.96 -7.89
C GLN A 82 -0.29 -10.69 -8.57
N GLY A 83 0.92 -10.37 -8.16
CA GLY A 83 2.11 -11.00 -8.72
C GLY A 83 2.56 -10.42 -10.04
N ARG A 84 2.03 -9.28 -10.46
CA ARG A 84 2.36 -8.69 -11.76
C ARG A 84 3.09 -7.36 -11.67
N GLY A 85 3.52 -7.00 -10.47
CA GLY A 85 4.29 -5.77 -10.27
C GLY A 85 3.48 -4.53 -9.97
N ILE A 86 2.15 -4.63 -9.92
CA ILE A 86 1.29 -3.45 -9.68
C ILE A 86 1.52 -2.89 -8.29
N GLY A 87 1.54 -3.77 -7.27
CA GLY A 87 1.74 -3.32 -5.89
C GLY A 87 3.09 -2.67 -5.70
N GLN A 88 4.13 -3.23 -6.31
CA GLN A 88 5.48 -2.65 -6.22
C GLN A 88 5.50 -1.26 -6.86
N ALA A 89 4.87 -1.11 -8.02
CA ALA A 89 4.84 0.18 -8.70
C ALA A 89 4.09 1.22 -7.88
N LEU A 90 2.97 0.83 -7.27
CA LEU A 90 2.17 1.73 -6.44
C LEU A 90 2.95 2.18 -5.21
N VAL A 91 3.54 1.23 -4.49
CA VAL A 91 4.31 1.53 -3.28
C VAL A 91 5.52 2.39 -3.60
N ASP A 92 6.21 2.12 -4.71
CA ASP A 92 7.36 2.91 -5.11
C ASP A 92 6.96 4.35 -5.41
N ARG A 93 5.89 4.55 -6.14
CA ARG A 93 5.43 5.89 -6.49
C ARG A 93 5.01 6.68 -5.24
N ILE A 94 4.26 6.05 -4.36
CA ILE A 94 3.82 6.70 -3.13
C ILE A 94 5.02 7.09 -2.28
N SER A 95 5.98 6.17 -2.16
CA SER A 95 7.16 6.42 -1.34
C SER A 95 8.00 7.57 -1.87
N LYS A 96 8.08 7.69 -3.19
CA LYS A 96 8.84 8.78 -3.79
C LYS A 96 8.16 10.14 -3.62
N GLU A 97 6.83 10.13 -3.54
CA GLU A 97 6.08 11.37 -3.36
C GLU A 97 5.95 11.78 -1.90
N ALA A 98 6.20 10.87 -0.97
CA ALA A 98 6.05 11.16 0.44
C ALA A 98 7.11 12.18 0.89
N ARG A 99 6.74 13.06 1.80
CA ARG A 99 7.63 14.12 2.26
C ARG A 99 8.46 13.73 3.46
N SER A 100 8.14 12.62 4.09
CA SER A 100 8.81 12.16 5.29
C SER A 100 9.04 10.66 5.19
N PRO A 101 9.85 10.07 6.06
CA PRO A 101 10.08 8.64 6.01
C PRO A 101 8.76 7.88 6.11
N VAL A 102 8.64 6.82 5.32
CA VAL A 102 7.42 6.03 5.24
C VAL A 102 7.58 4.77 6.08
N TYR A 103 6.73 4.61 7.09
CA TYR A 103 6.72 3.45 7.96
C TYR A 103 5.52 2.57 7.62
N LEU A 104 5.62 1.29 7.91
CA LEU A 104 4.50 0.36 7.78
C LEU A 104 4.69 -0.81 8.71
N TYR A 105 3.59 -1.50 8.99
CA TYR A 105 3.60 -2.75 9.73
C TYR A 105 3.15 -3.84 8.77
N THR A 106 3.86 -4.97 8.73
CA THR A 106 3.55 -5.99 7.73
C THR A 106 3.87 -7.41 8.19
N LEU A 107 3.05 -8.34 7.71
CA LEU A 107 3.31 -9.77 7.87
C LEU A 107 4.04 -10.33 6.65
N VAL A 108 4.26 -9.50 5.62
CA VAL A 108 4.93 -9.93 4.40
C VAL A 108 6.12 -9.03 4.09
N PRO A 109 7.13 -9.00 4.98
CA PRO A 109 8.24 -8.06 4.83
C PRO A 109 9.01 -8.20 3.53
N GLY A 110 9.05 -9.40 2.95
CA GLY A 110 9.80 -9.60 1.70
C GLY A 110 9.29 -8.73 0.57
N PHE A 111 7.97 -8.55 0.47
CA PHE A 111 7.39 -7.69 -0.56
C PHE A 111 7.90 -6.25 -0.40
N PHE A 112 7.89 -5.75 0.82
CA PHE A 112 8.28 -4.36 1.06
C PHE A 112 9.79 -4.16 1.01
N ARG A 113 10.57 -5.16 1.38
CA ARG A 113 12.02 -5.04 1.24
C ARG A 113 12.42 -4.88 -0.23
N LYS A 114 11.70 -5.54 -1.13
CA LYS A 114 11.94 -5.36 -2.55
C LYS A 114 11.58 -3.95 -3.00
N ALA A 115 10.70 -3.28 -2.26
CA ALA A 115 10.31 -1.91 -2.58
C ALA A 115 11.17 -0.88 -1.86
N GLY A 116 12.31 -1.29 -1.28
CA GLY A 116 13.24 -0.34 -0.68
C GLY A 116 13.06 -0.09 0.79
N PHE A 117 12.23 -0.89 1.46
CA PHE A 117 12.02 -0.75 2.89
C PHE A 117 13.02 -1.61 3.67
N SER A 118 13.38 -1.17 4.86
CA SER A 118 14.25 -1.92 5.75
C SER A 118 13.66 -1.92 7.15
N ASP A 119 14.21 -2.74 8.03
CA ASP A 119 13.68 -2.86 9.39
C ASP A 119 13.82 -1.52 10.12
N ALA A 120 12.74 -1.08 10.76
CA ALA A 120 12.80 0.13 11.55
C ALA A 120 13.46 -0.17 12.88
N ARG A 121 14.52 0.57 13.21
CA ARG A 121 15.24 0.35 14.45
C ARG A 121 14.59 1.03 15.63
N SER A 122 13.86 2.10 15.37
CA SER A 122 13.12 2.80 16.40
C SER A 122 11.87 3.37 15.78
N LEU A 123 10.87 3.63 16.59
CA LEU A 123 9.61 4.16 16.12
C LEU A 123 9.54 5.64 16.48
N PRO A 124 9.24 6.51 15.52
CA PRO A 124 9.11 7.94 15.83
C PRO A 124 7.91 8.19 16.72
N PRO A 125 7.93 9.25 17.53
CA PRO A 125 6.84 9.49 18.48
C PRO A 125 5.47 9.65 17.86
N GLY A 126 5.41 10.14 16.63
CA GLY A 126 4.12 10.35 15.97
C GLY A 126 3.54 9.12 15.33
N LEU A 127 4.27 8.01 15.32
CA LEU A 127 3.80 6.80 14.64
C LEU A 127 2.84 6.03 15.55
N PRO A 128 1.61 5.75 15.09
CA PRO A 128 0.69 4.95 15.90
C PRO A 128 1.21 3.53 16.11
N PRO A 129 0.83 2.87 17.19
CA PRO A 129 1.23 1.49 17.39
C PRO A 129 0.46 0.56 16.44
N ARG A 130 0.98 -0.67 16.25
CA ARG A 130 0.31 -1.62 15.36
C ARG A 130 -1.09 -1.99 15.86
N ALA A 131 -1.38 -1.74 17.10
CA ALA A 131 -2.70 -2.05 17.66
C ALA A 131 -3.84 -1.28 17.00
N ILE A 132 -3.55 -0.18 16.29
CA ILE A 132 -4.60 0.59 15.62
C ILE A 132 -5.32 -0.24 14.57
N TYR A 133 -4.68 -1.31 14.07
CA TYR A 133 -5.30 -2.12 13.03
C TYR A 133 -6.33 -3.11 13.60
N GLY A 134 -6.38 -3.28 14.91
CA GLY A 134 -7.41 -4.10 15.53
C GLY A 134 -7.27 -5.60 15.28
N CYS A 135 -6.06 -6.07 14.97
CA CYS A 135 -5.85 -7.48 14.69
C CYS A 135 -5.98 -8.29 15.97
N LYS A 136 -6.87 -9.30 15.98
CA LYS A 136 -7.08 -10.10 17.16
C LYS A 136 -5.87 -10.88 17.57
N ASP A 137 -5.17 -11.45 16.61
CA ASP A 137 -4.03 -12.29 16.88
C ASP A 137 -2.75 -11.59 16.51
N CYS A 138 -2.64 -10.32 16.86
CA CYS A 138 -1.47 -9.53 16.52
C CYS A 138 -0.25 -10.06 17.26
N ASP A 139 0.72 -10.52 16.51
CA ASP A 139 1.97 -11.05 17.07
C ASP A 139 3.12 -10.15 16.61
N PRO A 140 3.70 -9.37 17.51
CA PRO A 140 4.80 -8.47 17.14
C PRO A 140 6.02 -9.18 16.57
N SER A 141 6.20 -10.46 16.88
CA SER A 141 7.31 -11.19 16.30
C SER A 141 7.09 -11.50 14.83
N LEU A 142 5.83 -11.49 14.36
CA LEU A 142 5.51 -11.77 12.98
C LEU A 142 5.17 -10.49 12.21
N CYS A 143 4.58 -9.52 12.88
CA CYS A 143 4.21 -8.26 12.24
C CYS A 143 5.35 -7.26 12.46
N LEU A 144 6.14 -7.07 11.42
CA LEU A 144 7.34 -6.24 11.51
C LEU A 144 7.06 -4.80 11.10
N CYS A 145 7.78 -3.86 11.71
CA CYS A 145 7.74 -2.47 11.31
C CYS A 145 8.91 -2.20 10.38
N LEU A 146 8.61 -1.70 9.21
CA LEU A 146 9.63 -1.36 8.22
C LEU A 146 9.57 0.12 7.89
N VAL A 147 10.66 0.65 7.36
CA VAL A 147 10.75 2.06 6.98
C VAL A 147 11.51 2.23 5.68
N ARG A 148 11.06 3.19 4.87
CA ARG A 148 11.81 3.63 3.70
C ARG A 148 12.07 5.12 3.88
N THR A 149 13.35 5.48 3.90
CA THR A 149 13.73 6.87 4.06
C THR A 149 14.06 7.47 2.70
N HIS A 150 13.88 8.77 2.61
CA HIS A 150 14.33 9.44 1.43
C HIS A 150 15.78 9.68 1.62
N HIS A 151 16.59 9.29 0.71
CA HIS A 151 17.92 9.50 0.85
C HIS A 151 18.22 10.68 0.25
N GLY A 152 17.73 11.51 0.45
CA GLY A 152 18.12 12.58 -0.01
C GLY A 152 19.11 12.58 -0.81
N SER A 153 19.04 11.89 -0.65
CA SER A 153 19.84 11.81 -1.16
C SER A 153 19.93 11.86 -1.83
#